data_7f8f0ac71e23120429422471aeb92e6f
#
_entry.id   7f8f0ac71e23120429422471aeb92e6f
#
_cell.length_a   1.000
_cell.length_b   1.000
_cell.length_c   1.000
_cell.angle_alpha   90.00
_cell.angle_beta   90.00
_cell.angle_gamma   90.00
#
_symmetry.space_group_name_H-M   'P 1'
#
loop_
_entity.id
_entity.type
_entity.pdbx_description
1 polymer ?
#
loop_
_entity_poly.entity_id
_entity_poly.type
_entity_poly.pdbx_seq_one_letter_code
_entity_poly.pdbx_strand_id
1 'polypeptide(L)'
;MSDQPEQTLAFAESPVQLLNTVEWAHASLPPGSGVTIAILPPHDPTTRGQLRRMAQLAGDAGHRVLWREARGGAVAPSKTLATLAGPLRRARRLVVGDPFSRYLQLLLSMAGDSDIVVVDDGTATMEFTAQLARGERLVRWHRPRAQGAAALLFSPVARRAVRRLRPVPGRRVEVFTAMTVPPLEGATVTDNTFAWTRSAFGPPRLTGGADLVGTSLVETGVLDEDRYVAAVAGLAAGQGVTRYFAHRKESRDKLARLTAEAGVEIVRPDLPLELVARRGPIGSRVLSFPSTVVHTLPRVLAGTGSEVVVCGIDPRWYTDGVTDRASGFLADVTNTALGTHGLTSLPACP
;
A
#
# COMPACT_ATOMS: atom_id res chain seq x y z
N MET A 1 5.10 5.76 39.63
CA MET A 1 4.75 4.84 38.56
C MET A 1 5.49 5.34 37.34
N SER A 2 6.59 4.69 36.97
CA SER A 2 7.38 5.06 35.81
C SER A 2 6.58 4.76 34.56
N ASP A 3 6.24 5.80 33.84
CA ASP A 3 5.57 5.78 32.53
C ASP A 3 6.56 5.17 31.52
N GLN A 4 6.63 3.83 31.49
CA GLN A 4 7.36 3.16 30.42
C GLN A 4 6.57 3.43 29.14
N PRO A 5 7.20 4.03 28.10
CA PRO A 5 6.52 4.29 26.86
C PRO A 5 5.87 3.00 26.36
N GLU A 6 4.60 3.05 26.02
CA GLU A 6 3.85 1.90 25.53
C GLU A 6 4.63 1.25 24.40
N GLN A 7 5.08 0.01 24.60
CA GLN A 7 5.90 -0.70 23.62
C GLN A 7 5.07 -1.00 22.37
N THR A 8 5.23 -0.17 21.34
CA THR A 8 4.62 -0.40 20.02
C THR A 8 5.59 -1.16 19.13
N LEU A 9 5.13 -2.29 18.59
CA LEU A 9 5.84 -3.11 17.62
C LEU A 9 5.11 -3.11 16.28
N ALA A 10 5.78 -2.64 15.23
CA ALA A 10 5.24 -2.60 13.88
C ALA A 10 5.89 -3.64 12.98
N PHE A 11 5.13 -4.12 11.98
CA PHE A 11 5.61 -5.04 10.94
C PHE A 11 5.33 -4.47 9.56
N ALA A 12 6.38 -4.37 8.74
CA ALA A 12 6.28 -3.89 7.37
C ALA A 12 6.96 -4.86 6.41
N GLU A 13 6.26 -5.21 5.33
CA GLU A 13 6.74 -6.09 4.25
C GLU A 13 6.92 -5.34 2.92
N SER A 14 6.46 -4.07 2.86
CA SER A 14 6.56 -3.20 1.70
C SER A 14 6.95 -1.78 2.08
N PRO A 15 7.50 -0.98 1.13
CA PRO A 15 7.83 0.42 1.38
C PRO A 15 6.62 1.27 1.77
N VAL A 16 5.45 1.00 1.18
CA VAL A 16 4.21 1.72 1.47
C VAL A 16 3.71 1.43 2.89
N GLN A 17 3.77 0.17 3.33
CA GLN A 17 3.41 -0.18 4.71
C GLN A 17 4.34 0.50 5.72
N LEU A 18 5.64 0.61 5.39
CA LEU A 18 6.60 1.31 6.24
C LEU A 18 6.31 2.81 6.29
N LEU A 19 6.01 3.43 5.14
CA LEU A 19 5.56 4.83 5.09
C LEU A 19 4.31 5.04 5.96
N ASN A 20 3.28 4.23 5.78
CA ASN A 20 2.03 4.35 6.52
C ASN A 20 2.20 4.07 8.03
N THR A 21 3.20 3.25 8.42
CA THR A 21 3.58 3.08 9.82
C THR A 21 4.18 4.37 10.40
N VAL A 22 5.03 5.07 9.65
CA VAL A 22 5.61 6.36 10.07
C VAL A 22 4.53 7.44 10.15
N GLU A 23 3.63 7.49 9.16
CA GLU A 23 2.48 8.41 9.16
C GLU A 23 1.59 8.20 10.39
N TRP A 24 1.25 6.94 10.66
CA TRP A 24 0.46 6.59 11.83
C TRP A 24 1.17 7.00 13.13
N ALA A 25 2.47 6.71 13.25
CA ALA A 25 3.23 7.07 14.44
C ALA A 25 3.25 8.59 14.66
N HIS A 26 3.43 9.37 13.59
CA HIS A 26 3.41 10.83 13.63
C HIS A 26 2.04 11.39 14.04
N ALA A 27 0.96 10.79 13.55
CA ALA A 27 -0.40 11.25 13.81
C ALA A 27 -0.95 10.83 15.19
N SER A 28 -0.49 9.68 15.72
CA SER A 28 -1.16 9.00 16.83
C SER A 28 -0.32 8.91 18.12
N LEU A 29 0.99 9.18 18.04
CA LEU A 29 1.87 9.10 19.20
C LEU A 29 2.32 10.49 19.68
N PRO A 30 2.62 10.64 20.97
CA PRO A 30 3.23 11.87 21.46
C PRO A 30 4.53 12.21 20.72
N PRO A 31 4.84 13.50 20.52
CA PRO A 31 6.11 13.92 19.91
C PRO A 31 7.32 13.27 20.58
N GLY A 32 8.27 12.79 19.79
CA GLY A 32 9.47 12.09 20.28
C GLY A 32 9.27 10.62 20.66
N SER A 33 8.05 10.08 20.54
CA SER A 33 7.80 8.66 20.76
C SER A 33 8.27 7.83 19.59
N GLY A 34 9.14 6.85 19.84
CA GLY A 34 9.63 5.91 18.82
C GLY A 34 8.80 4.63 18.74
N VAL A 35 8.74 4.06 17.54
CA VAL A 35 8.17 2.73 17.27
C VAL A 35 9.29 1.75 16.95
N THR A 36 9.21 0.52 17.44
CA THR A 36 10.09 -0.55 16.96
C THR A 36 9.47 -1.19 15.72
N ILE A 37 10.10 -1.05 14.57
CA ILE A 37 9.59 -1.52 13.27
C ILE A 37 10.41 -2.71 12.81
N ALA A 38 9.79 -3.89 12.75
CA ALA A 38 10.39 -5.09 12.17
C ALA A 38 10.07 -5.14 10.67
N ILE A 39 11.08 -4.93 9.83
CA ILE A 39 10.98 -5.06 8.38
C ILE A 39 11.20 -6.53 8.00
N LEU A 40 10.25 -7.09 7.26
CA LEU A 40 10.20 -8.47 6.78
C LEU A 40 10.28 -8.47 5.23
N PRO A 41 11.48 -8.27 4.65
CA PRO A 41 11.61 -7.97 3.24
C PRO A 41 11.19 -9.15 2.35
N PRO A 42 10.58 -8.88 1.18
CA PRO A 42 10.37 -9.88 0.14
C PRO A 42 11.68 -10.24 -0.56
N HIS A 43 11.63 -11.19 -1.51
CA HIS A 43 12.81 -11.56 -2.31
C HIS A 43 13.15 -10.53 -3.39
N ASP A 44 12.16 -9.78 -3.87
CA ASP A 44 12.33 -8.82 -4.96
C ASP A 44 13.37 -7.75 -4.66
N PRO A 45 14.46 -7.63 -5.47
CA PRO A 45 15.56 -6.69 -5.21
C PRO A 45 15.12 -5.22 -5.22
N THR A 46 14.19 -4.85 -6.10
CA THR A 46 13.68 -3.47 -6.22
C THR A 46 12.96 -3.06 -4.96
N THR A 47 12.02 -3.90 -4.50
CA THR A 47 11.30 -3.66 -3.23
C THR A 47 12.26 -3.61 -2.03
N ARG A 48 13.27 -4.47 -2.00
CA ARG A 48 14.30 -4.44 -0.93
C ARG A 48 15.11 -3.15 -0.94
N GLY A 49 15.46 -2.64 -2.11
CA GLY A 49 16.14 -1.34 -2.28
C GLY A 49 15.30 -0.19 -1.73
N GLN A 50 14.04 -0.12 -2.12
CA GLN A 50 13.08 0.88 -1.61
C GLN A 50 12.87 0.75 -0.09
N LEU A 51 12.74 -0.48 0.44
CA LEU A 51 12.61 -0.72 1.88
C LEU A 51 13.83 -0.24 2.67
N ARG A 52 15.06 -0.40 2.14
CA ARG A 52 16.27 0.11 2.81
C ARG A 52 16.26 1.64 2.93
N ARG A 53 15.87 2.33 1.86
CA ARG A 53 15.75 3.79 1.88
C ARG A 53 14.65 4.28 2.82
N MET A 54 13.50 3.60 2.81
CA MET A 54 12.44 3.89 3.76
C MET A 54 12.86 3.60 5.20
N ALA A 55 13.64 2.54 5.44
CA ALA A 55 14.19 2.21 6.75
C ALA A 55 15.11 3.30 7.29
N GLN A 56 15.92 3.90 6.42
CA GLN A 56 16.74 5.06 6.78
C GLN A 56 15.87 6.25 7.17
N LEU A 57 14.89 6.62 6.34
CA LEU A 57 13.95 7.71 6.65
C LEU A 57 13.19 7.48 7.97
N ALA A 58 12.75 6.25 8.23
CA ALA A 58 12.12 5.91 9.49
C ALA A 58 13.08 6.02 10.69
N GLY A 59 14.35 5.65 10.51
CA GLY A 59 15.41 5.86 11.51
C GLY A 59 15.66 7.33 11.79
N ASP A 60 15.77 8.15 10.76
CA ASP A 60 15.93 9.61 10.85
C ASP A 60 14.73 10.29 11.53
N ALA A 61 13.53 9.70 11.39
CA ALA A 61 12.31 10.12 12.10
C ALA A 61 12.23 9.63 13.56
N GLY A 62 13.28 8.98 14.09
CA GLY A 62 13.37 8.55 15.50
C GLY A 62 12.81 7.14 15.78
N HIS A 63 12.53 6.34 14.76
CA HIS A 63 12.04 4.97 14.94
C HIS A 63 13.18 3.94 14.98
N ARG A 64 13.01 2.88 15.78
CA ARG A 64 13.96 1.76 15.83
C ARG A 64 13.63 0.75 14.75
N VAL A 65 14.50 0.61 13.75
CA VAL A 65 14.29 -0.32 12.64
C VAL A 65 15.06 -1.62 12.85
N LEU A 66 14.37 -2.76 12.69
CA LEU A 66 14.90 -4.12 12.78
C LEU A 66 14.70 -4.84 11.45
N TRP A 67 15.79 -5.08 10.71
CA TRP A 67 15.73 -5.88 9.49
C TRP A 67 15.74 -7.36 9.82
N ARG A 68 14.75 -8.14 9.34
CA ARG A 68 14.56 -9.56 9.66
C ARG A 68 14.27 -10.38 8.41
N GLU A 69 15.17 -11.29 8.08
CA GLU A 69 15.05 -12.19 6.91
C GLU A 69 14.08 -13.33 7.22
N ALA A 70 12.79 -13.11 7.03
CA ALA A 70 11.76 -14.10 7.32
C ALA A 70 11.56 -15.13 6.18
N ARG A 71 12.12 -14.87 4.99
CA ARG A 71 11.88 -15.65 3.75
C ARG A 71 13.15 -16.29 3.18
N GLY A 72 14.26 -16.25 3.89
CA GLY A 72 15.58 -16.74 3.45
C GLY A 72 15.82 -18.21 3.77
N GLY A 73 15.21 -19.16 3.04
CA GLY A 73 15.41 -20.60 3.24
C GLY A 73 14.59 -21.22 4.38
N ALA A 74 14.80 -22.51 4.66
CA ALA A 74 13.93 -23.31 5.55
C ALA A 74 14.00 -22.88 7.03
N VAL A 75 15.12 -22.35 7.49
CA VAL A 75 15.37 -22.01 8.91
C VAL A 75 15.06 -20.53 9.21
N ALA A 76 15.06 -19.66 8.21
CA ALA A 76 14.87 -18.21 8.41
C ALA A 76 13.53 -17.84 9.07
N PRO A 77 12.39 -18.45 8.71
CA PRO A 77 11.12 -18.14 9.36
C PRO A 77 11.13 -18.45 10.86
N SER A 78 11.66 -19.61 11.27
CA SER A 78 11.70 -20.03 12.68
C SER A 78 12.67 -19.17 13.50
N LYS A 79 13.85 -18.85 12.95
CA LYS A 79 14.82 -17.95 13.59
C LYS A 79 14.24 -16.54 13.79
N THR A 80 13.57 -16.02 12.77
CA THR A 80 12.91 -14.72 12.87
C THR A 80 11.78 -14.73 13.89
N LEU A 81 10.96 -15.79 13.93
CA LEU A 81 9.94 -15.96 14.96
C LEU A 81 10.54 -15.98 16.37
N ALA A 82 11.62 -16.72 16.59
CA ALA A 82 12.30 -16.80 17.89
C ALA A 82 12.80 -15.40 18.34
N THR A 83 13.39 -14.61 17.42
CA THR A 83 13.87 -13.25 17.74
C THR A 83 12.75 -12.26 18.01
N LEU A 84 11.58 -12.45 17.41
CA LEU A 84 10.41 -11.57 17.58
C LEU A 84 9.49 -11.99 18.73
N ALA A 85 9.60 -13.23 19.24
CA ALA A 85 8.71 -13.76 20.27
C ALA A 85 8.72 -12.94 21.58
N GLY A 86 9.88 -12.46 22.02
CA GLY A 86 10.01 -11.60 23.18
C GLY A 86 9.36 -10.22 22.98
N PRO A 87 9.76 -9.46 21.96
CA PRO A 87 9.11 -8.21 21.59
C PRO A 87 7.59 -8.34 21.39
N LEU A 88 7.14 -9.38 20.70
CA LEU A 88 5.73 -9.64 20.40
C LEU A 88 4.88 -9.83 21.70
N ARG A 89 5.42 -10.53 22.68
CA ARG A 89 4.72 -10.76 23.96
C ARG A 89 4.67 -9.51 24.84
N ARG A 90 5.66 -8.61 24.72
CA ARG A 90 5.74 -7.38 25.49
C ARG A 90 5.03 -6.19 24.83
N ALA A 91 4.71 -6.31 23.55
CA ALA A 91 4.04 -5.24 22.82
C ALA A 91 2.63 -5.03 23.35
N ARG A 92 2.31 -3.81 23.73
CA ARG A 92 0.94 -3.39 24.08
C ARG A 92 0.14 -2.99 22.85
N ARG A 93 0.84 -2.64 21.77
CA ARG A 93 0.25 -2.30 20.47
C ARG A 93 1.03 -2.93 19.34
N LEU A 94 0.32 -3.53 18.40
CA LEU A 94 0.87 -4.10 17.18
C LEU A 94 0.36 -3.32 15.97
N VAL A 95 1.28 -2.87 15.13
CA VAL A 95 0.97 -2.20 13.86
C VAL A 95 1.28 -3.17 12.72
N VAL A 96 0.30 -3.42 11.84
CA VAL A 96 0.42 -4.38 10.74
C VAL A 96 -0.01 -3.76 9.43
N GLY A 97 0.79 -3.95 8.36
CA GLY A 97 0.49 -3.41 7.04
C GLY A 97 -0.32 -4.37 6.16
N ASP A 98 -0.08 -5.69 6.22
CA ASP A 98 -0.74 -6.67 5.35
C ASP A 98 -1.43 -7.79 6.13
N PRO A 99 -2.72 -7.64 6.48
CA PRO A 99 -3.49 -8.69 7.15
C PRO A 99 -3.63 -9.99 6.35
N PHE A 100 -3.39 -9.96 5.03
CA PHE A 100 -3.42 -11.15 4.16
C PHE A 100 -2.11 -11.94 4.18
N SER A 101 -1.02 -11.36 4.70
CA SER A 101 0.28 -12.06 4.79
C SER A 101 0.20 -13.23 5.75
N ARG A 102 0.51 -14.44 5.23
CA ARG A 102 0.54 -15.66 6.06
C ARG A 102 1.53 -15.55 7.22
N TYR A 103 2.66 -14.85 7.00
CA TYR A 103 3.65 -14.66 8.04
C TYR A 103 3.14 -13.72 9.14
N LEU A 104 2.47 -12.62 8.76
CA LEU A 104 1.83 -11.72 9.73
C LEU A 104 0.67 -12.41 10.45
N GLN A 105 -0.13 -13.22 9.77
CA GLN A 105 -1.17 -14.04 10.43
C GLN A 105 -0.58 -14.98 11.47
N LEU A 106 0.59 -15.58 11.19
CA LEU A 106 1.30 -16.41 12.17
C LEU A 106 1.74 -15.57 13.39
N LEU A 107 2.37 -14.40 13.18
CA LEU A 107 2.77 -13.50 14.27
C LEU A 107 1.56 -13.03 15.08
N LEU A 108 0.48 -12.62 14.45
CA LEU A 108 -0.77 -12.23 15.13
C LEU A 108 -1.37 -13.38 15.93
N SER A 109 -1.28 -14.61 15.43
CA SER A 109 -1.79 -15.78 16.17
C SER A 109 -1.00 -16.08 17.46
N MET A 110 0.24 -15.60 17.56
CA MET A 110 1.13 -15.76 18.72
C MET A 110 1.14 -14.55 19.65
N ALA A 111 0.55 -13.44 19.21
CA ALA A 111 0.50 -12.20 19.97
C ALA A 111 -0.31 -12.33 21.27
N GLY A 112 0.11 -11.57 22.29
CA GLY A 112 -0.62 -11.37 23.55
C GLY A 112 -1.87 -10.46 23.38
N ASP A 113 -2.38 -9.91 24.46
CA ASP A 113 -3.53 -8.99 24.43
C ASP A 113 -3.08 -7.56 24.11
N SER A 114 -2.63 -7.39 22.86
CA SER A 114 -2.21 -6.12 22.31
C SER A 114 -3.35 -5.46 21.56
N ASP A 115 -3.43 -4.14 21.61
CA ASP A 115 -4.21 -3.34 20.66
C ASP A 115 -3.64 -3.54 19.24
N ILE A 116 -4.49 -3.51 18.24
CA ILE A 116 -4.10 -3.73 16.85
C ILE A 116 -4.34 -2.47 16.04
N VAL A 117 -3.34 -2.04 15.29
CA VAL A 117 -3.46 -1.02 14.27
C VAL A 117 -3.17 -1.65 12.91
N VAL A 118 -4.09 -1.52 11.98
CA VAL A 118 -3.89 -1.90 10.59
C VAL A 118 -3.62 -0.64 9.80
N VAL A 119 -2.43 -0.52 9.21
CA VAL A 119 -2.08 0.59 8.33
C VAL A 119 -2.22 0.18 6.87
N ASP A 120 -2.38 1.14 5.97
CA ASP A 120 -2.61 0.86 4.55
C ASP A 120 -1.54 -0.02 3.90
N ASP A 121 -2.03 -0.96 3.09
CA ASP A 121 -1.28 -1.66 2.03
C ASP A 121 -1.94 -1.36 0.66
N GLY A 122 -2.23 -0.11 0.44
CA GLY A 122 -2.97 0.34 -0.72
C GLY A 122 -4.44 -0.10 -0.72
N THR A 123 -4.98 -0.35 -1.90
CA THR A 123 -6.37 -0.79 -2.07
C THR A 123 -6.70 -2.13 -1.39
N ALA A 124 -5.68 -2.89 -0.96
CA ALA A 124 -5.89 -4.10 -0.15
C ALA A 124 -6.60 -3.80 1.18
N THR A 125 -6.45 -2.59 1.74
CA THR A 125 -7.17 -2.18 2.95
C THR A 125 -8.68 -2.15 2.74
N MET A 126 -9.16 -1.70 1.58
CA MET A 126 -10.59 -1.73 1.23
C MET A 126 -11.13 -3.15 1.21
N GLU A 127 -10.38 -4.08 0.61
CA GLU A 127 -10.76 -5.49 0.56
C GLU A 127 -10.74 -6.14 1.96
N PHE A 128 -9.72 -5.85 2.76
CA PHE A 128 -9.60 -6.33 4.12
C PHE A 128 -10.80 -5.92 4.98
N THR A 129 -11.13 -4.64 5.00
CA THR A 129 -12.24 -4.13 5.81
C THR A 129 -13.58 -4.71 5.37
N ALA A 130 -13.81 -4.82 4.07
CA ALA A 130 -15.02 -5.42 3.51
C ALA A 130 -15.16 -6.91 3.86
N GLN A 131 -14.08 -7.70 3.77
CA GLN A 131 -14.10 -9.13 4.15
C GLN A 131 -14.26 -9.29 5.67
N LEU A 132 -13.62 -8.43 6.48
CA LEU A 132 -13.73 -8.49 7.93
C LEU A 132 -15.16 -8.17 8.41
N ALA A 133 -15.79 -7.16 7.81
CA ALA A 133 -17.18 -6.78 8.10
C ALA A 133 -18.18 -7.93 7.78
N ARG A 134 -17.94 -8.67 6.68
CA ARG A 134 -18.76 -9.82 6.32
C ARG A 134 -18.43 -11.13 7.06
N GLY A 135 -17.40 -11.10 7.93
CA GLY A 135 -16.95 -12.29 8.65
C GLY A 135 -16.26 -13.34 7.78
N GLU A 136 -15.80 -12.94 6.60
CA GLU A 136 -15.16 -13.83 5.63
C GLU A 136 -13.70 -14.18 6.03
N ARG A 137 -13.17 -15.19 5.34
CA ARG A 137 -11.73 -15.48 5.40
C ARG A 137 -10.97 -14.43 4.59
N LEU A 138 -9.83 -13.99 5.11
CA LEU A 138 -8.98 -13.02 4.41
C LEU A 138 -8.29 -13.69 3.21
N VAL A 139 -8.73 -13.33 2.00
CA VAL A 139 -8.21 -13.83 0.72
C VAL A 139 -8.13 -12.66 -0.26
N ARG A 140 -6.95 -12.41 -0.83
CA ARG A 140 -6.76 -11.32 -1.82
C ARG A 140 -7.60 -11.58 -3.08
N TRP A 141 -8.20 -10.54 -3.62
CA TRP A 141 -9.11 -10.59 -4.78
C TRP A 141 -8.48 -11.24 -6.03
N HIS A 142 -7.17 -11.03 -6.25
CA HIS A 142 -6.42 -11.54 -7.40
C HIS A 142 -5.78 -12.92 -7.16
N ARG A 143 -6.04 -13.56 -6.02
CA ARG A 143 -5.49 -14.89 -5.74
C ARG A 143 -6.63 -15.90 -5.57
N PRO A 144 -6.53 -17.09 -6.23
CA PRO A 144 -7.45 -18.16 -5.96
C PRO A 144 -7.38 -18.58 -4.49
N ARG A 145 -8.50 -19.02 -3.94
CA ARG A 145 -8.52 -19.59 -2.59
C ARG A 145 -7.54 -20.75 -2.55
N ALA A 146 -6.56 -20.68 -1.63
CA ALA A 146 -5.62 -21.77 -1.44
C ALA A 146 -6.39 -23.06 -1.12
N GLN A 147 -6.15 -24.11 -1.92
CA GLN A 147 -6.76 -25.44 -1.77
C GLN A 147 -5.66 -26.44 -1.39
N GLY A 148 -6.06 -27.55 -0.77
CA GLY A 148 -5.15 -28.62 -0.42
C GLY A 148 -4.71 -28.67 1.06
N ALA A 149 -3.92 -29.68 1.40
CA ALA A 149 -3.53 -30.01 2.78
C ALA A 149 -2.82 -28.85 3.50
N ALA A 150 -1.95 -28.10 2.81
CA ALA A 150 -1.23 -26.96 3.39
C ALA A 150 -2.19 -25.79 3.79
N ALA A 151 -3.29 -25.61 3.08
CA ALA A 151 -4.30 -24.61 3.41
C ALA A 151 -5.13 -25.06 4.64
N LEU A 152 -5.41 -26.34 4.74
CA LEU A 152 -6.13 -26.93 5.89
C LEU A 152 -5.26 -26.82 7.16
N LEU A 153 -3.98 -27.17 7.10
CA LEU A 153 -3.03 -27.06 8.22
C LEU A 153 -2.86 -25.62 8.71
N PHE A 154 -2.91 -24.62 7.81
CA PHE A 154 -2.80 -23.21 8.20
C PHE A 154 -4.13 -22.59 8.69
N SER A 155 -5.26 -23.26 8.48
CA SER A 155 -6.59 -22.74 8.82
C SER A 155 -6.78 -22.34 10.29
N PRO A 156 -6.25 -23.06 11.31
CA PRO A 156 -6.33 -22.63 12.71
C PRO A 156 -5.59 -21.32 12.97
N VAL A 157 -4.39 -21.16 12.38
CA VAL A 157 -3.57 -19.94 12.47
C VAL A 157 -4.34 -18.74 11.86
N ALA A 158 -4.84 -18.92 10.64
CA ALA A 158 -5.62 -17.88 9.96
C ALA A 158 -6.87 -17.47 10.76
N ARG A 159 -7.62 -18.45 11.30
CA ARG A 159 -8.79 -18.16 12.14
C ARG A 159 -8.43 -17.40 13.41
N ARG A 160 -7.31 -17.76 14.06
CA ARG A 160 -6.84 -17.06 15.25
C ARG A 160 -6.39 -15.64 14.91
N ALA A 161 -5.68 -15.43 13.80
CA ALA A 161 -5.30 -14.10 13.32
C ALA A 161 -6.53 -13.22 13.02
N VAL A 162 -7.53 -13.74 12.31
CA VAL A 162 -8.78 -13.01 12.05
C VAL A 162 -9.48 -12.61 13.35
N ARG A 163 -9.52 -13.49 14.35
CA ARG A 163 -10.09 -13.14 15.68
C ARG A 163 -9.30 -12.04 16.37
N ARG A 164 -7.98 -11.96 16.15
CA ARG A 164 -7.15 -10.86 16.67
C ARG A 164 -7.44 -9.52 16.00
N LEU A 165 -7.78 -9.53 14.73
CA LEU A 165 -8.14 -8.34 13.94
C LEU A 165 -9.57 -7.85 14.20
N ARG A 166 -10.34 -8.54 15.04
CA ARG A 166 -11.68 -8.10 15.43
C ARG A 166 -11.66 -7.39 16.78
N PRO A 167 -12.39 -6.29 16.90
CA PRO A 167 -12.59 -5.62 18.21
C PRO A 167 -13.26 -6.58 19.20
N VAL A 168 -12.80 -6.51 20.44
CA VAL A 168 -13.44 -7.22 21.56
C VAL A 168 -13.25 -6.35 22.83
N PRO A 169 -14.07 -6.51 23.88
CA PRO A 169 -13.86 -5.82 25.14
C PRO A 169 -12.41 -5.98 25.62
N GLY A 170 -11.76 -4.87 25.96
CA GLY A 170 -10.36 -4.83 26.42
C GLY A 170 -9.29 -4.81 25.32
N ARG A 171 -9.66 -4.88 24.03
CA ARG A 171 -8.72 -4.74 22.90
C ARG A 171 -9.26 -3.82 21.83
N ARG A 172 -8.54 -2.75 21.56
CA ARG A 172 -8.87 -1.81 20.48
C ARG A 172 -8.33 -2.31 19.14
N VAL A 173 -9.09 -2.05 18.09
CA VAL A 173 -8.66 -2.23 16.70
C VAL A 173 -8.84 -0.91 15.99
N GLU A 174 -7.77 -0.44 15.37
CA GLU A 174 -7.74 0.78 14.57
C GLU A 174 -7.38 0.42 13.12
N VAL A 175 -8.05 1.06 12.16
CA VAL A 175 -7.67 1.04 10.75
C VAL A 175 -7.24 2.46 10.37
N PHE A 176 -5.93 2.65 10.17
CA PHE A 176 -5.36 3.93 9.75
C PHE A 176 -5.18 3.92 8.23
N THR A 177 -5.99 4.71 7.53
CA THR A 177 -6.13 4.57 6.08
C THR A 177 -6.43 5.88 5.37
N ALA A 178 -5.89 6.02 4.15
CA ALA A 178 -6.28 7.06 3.21
C ALA A 178 -7.47 6.64 2.32
N MET A 179 -7.87 5.35 2.42
CA MET A 179 -8.97 4.80 1.63
C MET A 179 -10.32 5.06 2.31
N THR A 180 -11.36 5.28 1.52
CA THR A 180 -12.72 5.22 2.03
C THR A 180 -13.08 3.75 2.25
N VAL A 181 -13.32 3.39 3.49
CA VAL A 181 -13.65 2.01 3.89
C VAL A 181 -14.99 1.97 4.60
N PRO A 182 -15.73 0.85 4.49
CA PRO A 182 -16.95 0.68 5.27
C PRO A 182 -16.64 0.71 6.77
N PRO A 183 -17.55 1.25 7.59
CA PRO A 183 -17.40 1.21 9.04
C PRO A 183 -17.29 -0.24 9.54
N LEU A 184 -16.39 -0.46 10.47
CA LEU A 184 -16.22 -1.75 11.15
C LEU A 184 -16.75 -1.61 12.57
N GLU A 185 -17.75 -2.41 12.93
CA GLU A 185 -18.35 -2.38 14.24
C GLU A 185 -17.27 -2.55 15.34
N GLY A 186 -17.22 -1.60 16.27
CA GLY A 186 -16.27 -1.59 17.39
C GLY A 186 -14.82 -1.27 17.03
N ALA A 187 -14.48 -1.04 15.75
CA ALA A 187 -13.16 -0.55 15.35
C ALA A 187 -13.18 0.97 15.11
N THR A 188 -12.02 1.59 15.31
CA THR A 188 -11.81 2.99 14.94
C THR A 188 -11.22 3.06 13.54
N VAL A 189 -11.78 3.90 12.68
CA VAL A 189 -11.16 4.24 11.38
C VAL A 189 -10.57 5.64 11.52
N THR A 190 -9.26 5.74 11.33
CA THR A 190 -8.50 7.00 11.41
C THR A 190 -7.98 7.36 10.04
N ASP A 191 -8.17 8.63 9.67
CA ASP A 191 -7.78 9.13 8.36
C ASP A 191 -6.26 9.37 8.26
N ASN A 192 -5.61 8.80 7.25
CA ASN A 192 -4.23 9.08 6.90
C ASN A 192 -4.16 10.33 6.01
N THR A 193 -3.83 11.47 6.59
CA THR A 193 -3.68 12.75 5.89
C THR A 193 -2.29 12.97 5.32
N PHE A 194 -1.37 12.02 5.44
CA PHE A 194 0.06 12.16 5.08
C PHE A 194 0.73 13.36 5.77
N ALA A 195 0.42 13.56 7.05
CA ALA A 195 0.90 14.70 7.82
C ALA A 195 2.43 14.69 7.99
N TRP A 196 3.04 13.52 8.24
CA TRP A 196 4.48 13.38 8.32
C TRP A 196 5.15 13.69 6.98
N THR A 197 4.71 13.10 5.89
CA THR A 197 5.23 13.36 4.55
C THR A 197 5.16 14.84 4.20
N ARG A 198 4.03 15.48 4.51
CA ARG A 198 3.83 16.91 4.22
C ARG A 198 4.67 17.83 5.10
N SER A 199 4.98 17.44 6.33
CA SER A 199 5.85 18.21 7.24
C SER A 199 7.33 17.98 6.97
N ALA A 200 7.73 16.73 6.67
CA ALA A 200 9.12 16.37 6.41
C ALA A 200 9.63 16.86 5.05
N PHE A 201 8.73 17.00 4.07
CA PHE A 201 9.06 17.46 2.72
C PHE A 201 8.17 18.65 2.35
N GLY A 202 8.80 19.76 1.96
CA GLY A 202 8.10 20.97 1.53
C GLY A 202 7.22 20.73 0.28
N PRO A 203 6.50 21.76 -0.19
CA PRO A 203 5.75 21.64 -1.43
C PRO A 203 6.71 21.32 -2.58
N PRO A 204 6.33 20.43 -3.51
CA PRO A 204 7.15 20.08 -4.65
C PRO A 204 7.31 21.24 -5.62
N ARG A 205 8.43 21.27 -6.34
CA ARG A 205 8.53 22.11 -7.54
C ARG A 205 7.65 21.49 -8.62
N LEU A 206 6.70 22.27 -9.13
CA LEU A 206 5.84 21.84 -10.22
C LEU A 206 6.56 22.01 -11.57
N THR A 207 6.34 21.05 -12.47
CA THR A 207 6.67 21.16 -13.90
C THR A 207 5.41 21.54 -14.69
N GLY A 208 5.57 22.22 -15.82
CA GLY A 208 4.43 22.65 -16.65
C GLY A 208 3.73 21.53 -17.43
N GLY A 209 4.25 20.28 -17.36
CA GLY A 209 3.70 19.13 -18.07
C GLY A 209 2.82 18.23 -17.20
N ALA A 210 2.36 17.15 -17.82
CA ALA A 210 1.65 16.08 -17.14
C ALA A 210 2.59 14.88 -16.88
N ASP A 211 2.38 14.25 -15.74
CA ASP A 211 2.99 12.98 -15.37
C ASP A 211 1.94 11.87 -15.42
N LEU A 212 2.32 10.67 -15.83
CA LEU A 212 1.45 9.49 -15.77
C LEU A 212 2.01 8.46 -14.80
N VAL A 213 1.17 7.97 -13.91
CA VAL A 213 1.52 6.91 -12.97
C VAL A 213 1.19 5.55 -13.58
N GLY A 214 2.19 4.69 -13.67
CA GLY A 214 2.08 3.35 -14.18
C GLY A 214 1.36 2.39 -13.23
N THR A 215 0.96 1.26 -13.80
CA THR A 215 0.25 0.20 -13.06
C THR A 215 0.80 -1.18 -13.40
N SER A 216 0.65 -2.14 -12.49
CA SER A 216 0.99 -3.54 -12.73
C SER A 216 -0.18 -4.38 -13.25
N LEU A 217 -1.22 -3.77 -13.79
CA LEU A 217 -2.41 -4.50 -14.26
C LEU A 217 -2.11 -5.39 -15.47
N VAL A 218 -1.13 -5.04 -16.31
CA VAL A 218 -0.64 -5.89 -17.39
C VAL A 218 0.09 -7.10 -16.80
N GLU A 219 1.04 -6.89 -15.90
CA GLU A 219 1.84 -7.95 -15.27
C GLU A 219 1.02 -8.91 -14.40
N THR A 220 -0.15 -8.46 -13.96
CA THR A 220 -1.10 -9.32 -13.23
C THR A 220 -2.12 -10.00 -14.15
N GLY A 221 -2.03 -9.79 -15.45
CA GLY A 221 -2.91 -10.39 -16.44
C GLY A 221 -4.32 -9.82 -16.47
N VAL A 222 -4.50 -8.62 -15.94
CA VAL A 222 -5.81 -7.92 -15.92
C VAL A 222 -6.03 -7.14 -17.20
N LEU A 223 -4.99 -6.47 -17.72
CA LEU A 223 -5.07 -5.67 -18.93
C LEU A 223 -4.21 -6.28 -20.03
N ASP A 224 -4.69 -6.19 -21.26
CA ASP A 224 -3.93 -6.47 -22.47
C ASP A 224 -2.81 -5.43 -22.64
N GLU A 225 -1.59 -5.89 -22.97
CA GLU A 225 -0.43 -5.02 -23.04
C GLU A 225 -0.52 -4.06 -24.23
N ASP A 226 -0.96 -4.52 -25.40
CA ASP A 226 -1.02 -3.69 -26.61
C ASP A 226 -2.04 -2.56 -26.44
N ARG A 227 -3.20 -2.88 -25.87
CA ARG A 227 -4.23 -1.89 -25.54
C ARG A 227 -3.72 -0.86 -24.51
N TYR A 228 -3.00 -1.34 -23.49
CA TYR A 228 -2.43 -0.46 -22.48
C TYR A 228 -1.39 0.49 -23.07
N VAL A 229 -0.47 -0.01 -23.91
CA VAL A 229 0.57 0.81 -24.57
C VAL A 229 -0.06 1.85 -25.49
N ALA A 230 -1.06 1.45 -26.29
CA ALA A 230 -1.79 2.37 -27.15
C ALA A 230 -2.51 3.47 -26.35
N ALA A 231 -3.13 3.12 -25.23
CA ALA A 231 -3.78 4.10 -24.35
C ALA A 231 -2.78 5.09 -23.73
N VAL A 232 -1.60 4.63 -23.30
CA VAL A 232 -0.54 5.53 -22.80
C VAL A 232 -0.05 6.46 -23.89
N ALA A 233 0.12 5.97 -25.14
CA ALA A 233 0.49 6.81 -26.28
C ALA A 233 -0.59 7.86 -26.57
N GLY A 234 -1.87 7.50 -26.52
CA GLY A 234 -2.99 8.43 -26.65
C GLY A 234 -3.00 9.49 -25.54
N LEU A 235 -2.73 9.12 -24.31
CA LEU A 235 -2.60 10.07 -23.19
C LEU A 235 -1.38 10.99 -23.35
N ALA A 236 -0.26 10.47 -23.83
CA ALA A 236 0.95 11.25 -24.11
C ALA A 236 0.66 12.34 -25.13
N ALA A 237 0.03 11.98 -26.26
CA ALA A 237 -0.31 12.91 -27.31
C ALA A 237 -1.42 13.90 -26.91
N GLY A 238 -2.50 13.42 -26.28
CA GLY A 238 -3.69 14.22 -26.00
C GLY A 238 -3.61 15.05 -24.71
N GLN A 239 -2.83 14.63 -23.70
CA GLN A 239 -2.72 15.29 -22.40
C GLN A 239 -1.34 15.88 -22.11
N GLY A 240 -0.39 15.75 -23.04
CA GLY A 240 0.98 16.25 -22.89
C GLY A 240 1.76 15.55 -21.80
N VAL A 241 1.58 14.22 -21.65
CA VAL A 241 2.35 13.42 -20.70
C VAL A 241 3.77 13.28 -21.22
N THR A 242 4.73 13.71 -20.42
CA THR A 242 6.17 13.64 -20.76
C THR A 242 6.92 12.62 -19.93
N ARG A 243 6.45 12.31 -18.71
CA ARG A 243 7.09 11.36 -17.81
C ARG A 243 6.11 10.29 -17.35
N TYR A 244 6.62 9.08 -17.24
CA TYR A 244 5.89 7.92 -16.78
C TYR A 244 6.56 7.35 -15.53
N PHE A 245 5.89 7.43 -14.39
CA PHE A 245 6.35 6.88 -13.11
C PHE A 245 6.03 5.39 -13.05
N ALA A 246 7.02 4.57 -13.33
CA ALA A 246 6.85 3.13 -13.42
C ALA A 246 6.50 2.49 -12.07
N HIS A 247 5.49 1.62 -12.07
CA HIS A 247 5.23 0.76 -10.92
C HIS A 247 6.36 -0.27 -10.77
N ARG A 248 6.73 -0.61 -9.54
CA ARG A 248 7.88 -1.49 -9.24
C ARG A 248 7.84 -2.88 -9.89
N LYS A 249 6.66 -3.38 -10.24
CA LYS A 249 6.46 -4.69 -10.87
C LYS A 249 6.44 -4.66 -12.39
N GLU A 250 6.48 -3.48 -12.99
CA GLU A 250 6.42 -3.38 -14.45
C GLU A 250 7.66 -3.97 -15.11
N SER A 251 7.43 -4.73 -16.19
CA SER A 251 8.45 -5.39 -16.97
C SER A 251 9.34 -4.38 -17.69
N ARG A 252 10.59 -4.77 -17.95
CA ARG A 252 11.50 -3.92 -18.72
C ARG A 252 11.05 -3.76 -20.16
N ASP A 253 10.48 -4.82 -20.74
CA ASP A 253 10.06 -4.85 -22.13
C ASP A 253 8.87 -3.91 -22.36
N LYS A 254 7.85 -3.95 -21.49
CA LYS A 254 6.75 -2.99 -21.55
C LYS A 254 7.24 -1.55 -21.41
N LEU A 255 8.15 -1.28 -20.49
CA LEU A 255 8.68 0.08 -20.30
C LEU A 255 9.50 0.56 -21.50
N ALA A 256 10.25 -0.33 -22.16
CA ALA A 256 10.95 -0.02 -23.41
C ALA A 256 9.95 0.32 -24.54
N ARG A 257 8.86 -0.44 -24.66
CA ARG A 257 7.77 -0.15 -25.59
C ARG A 257 7.14 1.22 -25.33
N LEU A 258 6.83 1.55 -24.08
CA LEU A 258 6.27 2.86 -23.71
C LEU A 258 7.20 4.02 -24.11
N THR A 259 8.52 3.86 -23.93
CA THR A 259 9.47 4.87 -24.42
C THR A 259 9.43 4.99 -25.93
N ALA A 260 9.41 3.87 -26.66
CA ALA A 260 9.46 3.85 -28.13
C ALA A 260 8.15 4.33 -28.76
N GLU A 261 6.99 3.88 -28.25
CA GLU A 261 5.69 4.08 -28.86
C GLU A 261 4.97 5.34 -28.33
N ALA A 262 5.14 5.68 -27.04
CA ALA A 262 4.51 6.85 -26.44
C ALA A 262 5.45 8.06 -26.26
N GLY A 263 6.75 7.89 -26.47
CA GLY A 263 7.75 8.96 -26.33
C GLY A 263 7.93 9.50 -24.92
N VAL A 264 7.53 8.75 -23.90
CA VAL A 264 7.61 9.18 -22.49
C VAL A 264 8.94 8.82 -21.84
N GLU A 265 9.42 9.69 -20.97
CA GLU A 265 10.57 9.42 -20.10
C GLU A 265 10.14 8.46 -18.98
N ILE A 266 10.82 7.33 -18.84
CA ILE A 266 10.54 6.37 -17.76
C ILE A 266 11.27 6.77 -16.48
N VAL A 267 10.52 7.11 -15.45
CA VAL A 267 11.02 7.34 -14.09
C VAL A 267 10.75 6.10 -13.26
N ARG A 268 11.81 5.50 -12.70
CA ARG A 268 11.66 4.38 -11.74
C ARG A 268 11.80 4.91 -10.32
N PRO A 269 10.68 5.03 -9.56
CA PRO A 269 10.72 5.53 -8.19
C PRO A 269 11.59 4.63 -7.29
N ASP A 270 12.41 5.25 -6.49
CA ASP A 270 13.27 4.58 -5.49
C ASP A 270 12.69 4.62 -4.07
N LEU A 271 11.56 5.28 -3.90
CA LEU A 271 10.73 5.43 -2.72
C LEU A 271 9.25 5.24 -3.10
N PRO A 272 8.33 5.12 -2.12
CA PRO A 272 6.89 5.26 -2.37
C PRO A 272 6.56 6.53 -3.16
N LEU A 273 5.62 6.42 -4.10
CA LEU A 273 5.31 7.52 -5.00
C LEU A 273 4.84 8.77 -4.26
N GLU A 274 4.20 8.61 -3.13
CA GLU A 274 3.78 9.67 -2.23
C GLU A 274 4.98 10.57 -1.82
N LEU A 275 6.08 9.96 -1.45
CA LEU A 275 7.31 10.68 -1.11
C LEU A 275 7.98 11.30 -2.34
N VAL A 276 8.03 10.56 -3.45
CA VAL A 276 8.60 11.05 -4.71
C VAL A 276 7.82 12.27 -5.21
N ALA A 277 6.50 12.19 -5.21
CA ALA A 277 5.63 13.29 -5.62
C ALA A 277 5.80 14.53 -4.72
N ARG A 278 5.90 14.32 -3.39
CA ARG A 278 6.06 15.43 -2.44
C ARG A 278 7.43 16.09 -2.51
N ARG A 279 8.48 15.31 -2.74
CA ARG A 279 9.84 15.85 -2.95
C ARG A 279 9.99 16.56 -4.28
N GLY A 280 9.24 16.14 -5.29
CA GLY A 280 9.29 16.70 -6.63
C GLY A 280 10.61 16.50 -7.36
N PRO A 281 10.74 17.02 -8.58
CA PRO A 281 9.71 17.75 -9.31
C PRO A 281 8.54 16.85 -9.72
N ILE A 282 7.33 17.39 -9.73
CA ILE A 282 6.10 16.70 -10.15
C ILE A 282 5.33 17.56 -11.17
N GLY A 283 4.57 16.92 -12.07
CA GLY A 283 3.72 17.61 -13.03
C GLY A 283 2.64 18.45 -12.37
N SER A 284 2.25 19.54 -13.00
CA SER A 284 1.05 20.29 -12.61
C SER A 284 -0.21 19.44 -12.71
N ARG A 285 -0.18 18.38 -13.52
CA ARG A 285 -1.20 17.33 -13.61
C ARG A 285 -0.55 15.96 -13.43
N VAL A 286 -1.16 15.12 -12.60
CA VAL A 286 -0.72 13.73 -12.37
C VAL A 286 -1.86 12.80 -12.74
N LEU A 287 -1.70 12.11 -13.85
CA LEU A 287 -2.67 11.16 -14.38
C LEU A 287 -2.42 9.78 -13.79
N SER A 288 -3.46 9.06 -13.46
CA SER A 288 -3.34 7.67 -12.99
C SER A 288 -4.53 6.83 -13.41
N PHE A 289 -4.26 5.59 -13.81
CA PHE A 289 -5.30 4.57 -13.88
C PHE A 289 -5.76 4.18 -12.46
N PRO A 290 -6.94 3.53 -12.31
CA PRO A 290 -7.46 3.13 -11.01
C PRO A 290 -6.41 2.34 -10.20
N SER A 291 -5.97 2.91 -9.10
CA SER A 291 -4.94 2.36 -8.22
C SER A 291 -4.96 3.07 -6.87
N THR A 292 -4.11 2.65 -5.94
CA THR A 292 -3.97 3.30 -4.63
C THR A 292 -3.69 4.81 -4.72
N VAL A 293 -2.92 5.23 -5.72
CA VAL A 293 -2.43 6.62 -5.80
C VAL A 293 -3.53 7.63 -6.05
N VAL A 294 -4.68 7.24 -6.63
CA VAL A 294 -5.82 8.15 -6.81
C VAL A 294 -6.47 8.55 -5.47
N HIS A 295 -6.18 7.83 -4.39
CA HIS A 295 -6.59 8.17 -3.04
C HIS A 295 -5.50 8.86 -2.23
N THR A 296 -4.23 8.52 -2.46
CA THR A 296 -3.12 9.01 -1.63
C THR A 296 -2.53 10.32 -2.15
N LEU A 297 -2.33 10.46 -3.48
CA LEU A 297 -1.73 11.67 -4.05
C LEU A 297 -2.55 12.93 -3.83
N PRO A 298 -3.90 12.95 -3.90
CA PRO A 298 -4.67 14.16 -3.58
C PRO A 298 -4.40 14.69 -2.18
N ARG A 299 -4.15 13.81 -1.21
CA ARG A 299 -3.83 14.16 0.18
C ARG A 299 -2.39 14.68 0.31
N VAL A 300 -1.45 13.98 -0.31
CA VAL A 300 -0.02 14.35 -0.31
C VAL A 300 0.23 15.67 -1.00
N LEU A 301 -0.45 15.91 -2.12
CA LEU A 301 -0.30 17.10 -2.95
C LEU A 301 -1.31 18.23 -2.60
N ALA A 302 -2.09 18.07 -1.53
CA ALA A 302 -3.03 19.07 -1.10
C ALA A 302 -2.35 20.44 -0.90
N GLY A 303 -2.91 21.49 -1.49
CA GLY A 303 -2.39 22.87 -1.41
C GLY A 303 -1.14 23.16 -2.24
N THR A 304 -0.73 22.24 -3.14
CA THR A 304 0.47 22.44 -3.99
C THR A 304 0.16 23.00 -5.38
N GLY A 305 -1.10 22.98 -5.81
CA GLY A 305 -1.51 23.35 -7.17
C GLY A 305 -1.33 22.24 -8.21
N SER A 306 -0.89 21.03 -7.81
CA SER A 306 -0.88 19.86 -8.69
C SER A 306 -2.25 19.18 -8.67
N GLU A 307 -2.83 18.90 -9.84
CA GLU A 307 -4.10 18.22 -10.02
C GLU A 307 -3.87 16.72 -10.22
N VAL A 308 -4.63 15.88 -9.51
CA VAL A 308 -4.66 14.43 -9.74
C VAL A 308 -5.88 14.08 -10.60
N VAL A 309 -5.64 13.35 -11.68
CA VAL A 309 -6.65 13.01 -12.69
C VAL A 309 -6.75 11.50 -12.84
N VAL A 310 -7.97 10.97 -12.78
CA VAL A 310 -8.23 9.53 -12.94
C VAL A 310 -8.48 9.21 -14.41
N CYS A 311 -7.71 8.28 -14.97
CA CYS A 311 -7.91 7.78 -16.34
C CYS A 311 -8.82 6.55 -16.30
N GLY A 312 -9.90 6.55 -17.09
CA GLY A 312 -10.77 5.40 -17.24
C GLY A 312 -10.07 4.22 -17.90
N ILE A 313 -10.56 3.02 -17.63
CA ILE A 313 -10.17 1.78 -18.31
C ILE A 313 -11.34 1.38 -19.22
N ASP A 314 -11.05 1.18 -20.52
CA ASP A 314 -12.05 0.65 -21.44
C ASP A 314 -12.26 -0.86 -21.16
N PRO A 315 -13.50 -1.33 -21.07
CA PRO A 315 -13.77 -2.76 -20.90
C PRO A 315 -13.09 -3.67 -21.93
N ARG A 316 -12.84 -3.17 -23.14
CA ARG A 316 -12.12 -3.89 -24.19
C ARG A 316 -10.64 -4.15 -23.90
N TRP A 317 -10.06 -3.47 -22.89
CA TRP A 317 -8.66 -3.68 -22.51
C TRP A 317 -8.48 -4.86 -21.57
N TYR A 318 -9.57 -5.35 -20.97
CA TYR A 318 -9.48 -6.50 -20.11
C TYR A 318 -9.14 -7.77 -20.91
N THR A 319 -8.30 -8.61 -20.31
CA THR A 319 -8.03 -9.95 -20.84
C THR A 319 -9.21 -10.90 -20.60
N ASP A 320 -9.33 -11.97 -21.38
CA ASP A 320 -10.43 -12.96 -21.24
C ASP A 320 -10.50 -13.64 -19.86
N GLY A 321 -9.42 -13.59 -19.08
CA GLY A 321 -9.35 -14.18 -17.74
C GLY A 321 -9.81 -13.28 -16.60
N VAL A 322 -10.23 -12.05 -16.89
CA VAL A 322 -10.65 -11.09 -15.85
C VAL A 322 -12.05 -11.44 -15.34
N THR A 323 -12.16 -11.56 -14.03
CA THR A 323 -13.43 -11.83 -13.36
C THR A 323 -14.22 -10.52 -13.14
N ASP A 324 -15.56 -10.59 -13.09
CA ASP A 324 -16.43 -9.45 -12.74
C ASP A 324 -16.05 -8.83 -11.39
N ARG A 325 -15.50 -9.63 -10.47
CA ARG A 325 -14.98 -9.14 -9.20
C ARG A 325 -13.78 -8.21 -9.37
N ALA A 326 -12.90 -8.52 -10.32
CA ALA A 326 -11.69 -7.72 -10.55
C ALA A 326 -12.03 -6.39 -11.23
N SER A 327 -12.86 -6.42 -12.29
CA SER A 327 -13.30 -5.22 -12.99
C SER A 327 -14.17 -4.33 -12.09
N GLY A 328 -15.10 -4.94 -11.33
CA GLY A 328 -15.93 -4.24 -10.34
C GLY A 328 -15.08 -3.56 -9.26
N PHE A 329 -14.05 -4.23 -8.76
CA PHE A 329 -13.14 -3.62 -7.78
C PHE A 329 -12.40 -2.39 -8.33
N LEU A 330 -11.93 -2.42 -9.58
CA LEU A 330 -11.30 -1.26 -10.21
C LEU A 330 -12.29 -0.10 -10.43
N ALA A 331 -13.54 -0.41 -10.77
CA ALA A 331 -14.60 0.58 -10.87
C ALA A 331 -14.91 1.21 -9.48
N ASP A 332 -14.96 0.41 -8.42
CA ASP A 332 -15.17 0.90 -7.05
C ASP A 332 -14.04 1.81 -6.58
N VAL A 333 -12.77 1.48 -6.89
CA VAL A 333 -11.61 2.33 -6.61
C VAL A 333 -11.77 3.68 -7.30
N THR A 334 -12.16 3.69 -8.58
CA THR A 334 -12.41 4.92 -9.35
C THR A 334 -13.53 5.75 -8.73
N ASN A 335 -14.70 5.15 -8.57
CA ASN A 335 -15.90 5.85 -8.10
C ASN A 335 -15.69 6.43 -6.69
N THR A 336 -15.04 5.68 -5.83
CA THR A 336 -14.73 6.12 -4.46
C THR A 336 -13.74 7.28 -4.47
N ALA A 337 -12.71 7.25 -5.32
CA ALA A 337 -11.74 8.35 -5.43
C ALA A 337 -12.40 9.63 -5.98
N LEU A 338 -13.22 9.51 -7.02
CA LEU A 338 -13.96 10.64 -7.59
C LEU A 338 -14.90 11.26 -6.56
N GLY A 339 -15.67 10.44 -5.84
CA GLY A 339 -16.61 10.91 -4.82
C GLY A 339 -15.94 11.53 -3.59
N THR A 340 -14.82 10.96 -3.13
CA THR A 340 -14.13 11.41 -1.91
C THR A 340 -13.27 12.66 -2.15
N HIS A 341 -12.60 12.76 -3.30
CA HIS A 341 -11.61 13.81 -3.54
C HIS A 341 -12.04 14.82 -4.59
N GLY A 342 -13.21 14.65 -5.23
CA GLY A 342 -13.70 15.56 -6.29
C GLY A 342 -12.77 15.62 -7.49
N LEU A 343 -12.13 14.47 -7.85
CA LEU A 343 -11.13 14.43 -8.90
C LEU A 343 -11.75 14.59 -10.29
N THR A 344 -10.97 15.14 -11.20
CA THR A 344 -11.27 15.10 -12.64
C THR A 344 -11.10 13.67 -13.17
N SER A 345 -12.02 13.23 -14.03
CA SER A 345 -11.92 11.96 -14.73
C SER A 345 -11.73 12.18 -16.22
N LEU A 346 -10.79 11.46 -16.81
CA LEU A 346 -10.67 11.33 -18.26
C LEU A 346 -11.33 10.02 -18.71
N PRO A 347 -12.13 10.04 -19.79
CA PRO A 347 -12.62 8.80 -20.38
C PRO A 347 -11.45 7.91 -20.82
N ALA A 348 -11.71 6.63 -20.96
CA ALA A 348 -10.74 5.73 -21.56
C ALA A 348 -10.39 6.21 -22.98
N CYS A 349 -9.11 6.21 -23.31
CA CYS A 349 -8.70 6.40 -24.70
C CYS A 349 -9.19 5.23 -25.54
N PRO A 350 -9.74 5.46 -26.76
CA PRO A 350 -10.30 4.43 -27.61
C PRO A 350 -9.26 3.39 -28.08
#